data_81a41014a496b9ff33efc1d6e468410f
#
_entry.id   81a41014a496b9ff33efc1d6e468410f
#
_cell.length_a   1.000
_cell.length_b   1.000
_cell.length_c   1.000
_cell.angle_alpha   90.00
_cell.angle_beta   90.00
_cell.angle_gamma   90.00
#
_symmetry.space_group_name_H-M   'P 1'
#
loop_
_entity.id
_entity.type
_entity.pdbx_description
1 polymer ?
#
loop_
_entity_poly.entity_id
_entity_poly.type
_entity_poly.pdbx_seq_one_letter_code
_entity_poly.pdbx_strand_id
1 'polypeptide(L)'
;MKVSILLPYKENFSHKYAGAVSLFVKDTSLYSKYKDSIFVYGNMSNAKPFLKNYVNIELSKKIFQSNSKNYVAKFLEKEKANNSDIIEIHNRPNYIRYLENIKNKKIILYFHNDPLSMNGSKNVSDRLYLLNNIDKILFNSKWSQKRFFIGIDNENLLKQKTSVCYQSSSRIKINFSKKEKLISFVGKLNRAKGYDLFGEAIVKILDKYPDWKALVVGDEPREKIVFKHKNLKNIGFTSNEIVLKKLKAVSISVVCSRWEEPFGRTSLEAASRGSAVIISNKGGLPETSKSAVILKELNSTNIFNNIEHLILNKNKLRNIQKENYKNFKFTHDYISRVIDSVRDQYQSKFFVNINKDKNLKIMHITNFNERFNGRLHYNTGRRINNGFIRLGHNVLSLSDRDILHNNKSLRDLKGHNNLQKKILDTYDNFKPDLIILGHADKVSLFTLEKMKKLDKNLKIAQWFLDPLSKYGPDHKNNSKRILDKTKLLDKTF
;
A
#
# COMPACT_ATOMS: atom_id res chain seq x y z
N MET A 1 -9.17 -12.16 -8.51
CA MET A 1 -9.65 -11.76 -7.19
C MET A 1 -10.46 -10.49 -7.30
N LYS A 2 -11.70 -10.50 -6.81
CA LYS A 2 -12.57 -9.32 -6.76
C LYS A 2 -12.48 -8.64 -5.39
N VAL A 3 -12.47 -7.34 -5.36
CA VAL A 3 -12.39 -6.52 -4.14
C VAL A 3 -13.56 -5.55 -4.09
N SER A 4 -14.30 -5.56 -3.00
CA SER A 4 -15.35 -4.58 -2.72
C SER A 4 -14.88 -3.61 -1.64
N ILE A 5 -14.81 -2.33 -1.97
CA ILE A 5 -14.40 -1.25 -1.07
C ILE A 5 -15.64 -0.49 -0.61
N LEU A 6 -15.92 -0.51 0.69
CA LEU A 6 -17.01 0.27 1.28
C LEU A 6 -16.48 1.56 1.88
N LEU A 7 -16.88 2.69 1.28
CA LEU A 7 -16.57 4.03 1.76
C LEU A 7 -17.41 4.41 3.00
N PRO A 8 -16.99 5.40 3.79
CA PRO A 8 -17.83 6.00 4.80
C PRO A 8 -19.15 6.52 4.22
N TYR A 9 -20.24 6.38 4.97
CA TYR A 9 -21.53 6.98 4.59
C TYR A 9 -21.39 8.49 4.34
N LYS A 10 -21.95 9.00 3.25
CA LYS A 10 -21.82 10.38 2.74
C LYS A 10 -20.40 10.82 2.37
N GLU A 11 -19.46 9.89 2.18
CA GLU A 11 -18.16 10.24 1.60
C GLU A 11 -18.33 10.58 0.11
N ASN A 12 -17.84 11.76 -0.30
CA ASN A 12 -17.94 12.19 -1.69
C ASN A 12 -16.81 11.62 -2.54
N PHE A 13 -17.13 10.71 -3.45
CA PHE A 13 -16.17 10.03 -4.33
C PHE A 13 -16.14 10.67 -5.73
N SER A 14 -15.98 12.01 -5.78
CA SER A 14 -15.98 12.80 -7.02
C SER A 14 -14.93 13.90 -7.01
N HIS A 15 -14.63 14.47 -8.18
CA HIS A 15 -13.59 15.50 -8.34
C HIS A 15 -13.82 16.77 -7.50
N LYS A 16 -15.06 17.15 -7.25
CA LYS A 16 -15.38 18.46 -6.70
C LYS A 16 -15.16 18.58 -5.18
N TYR A 17 -15.49 17.54 -4.42
CA TYR A 17 -15.49 17.59 -2.94
C TYR A 17 -14.88 16.35 -2.28
N ALA A 18 -13.92 15.72 -2.92
CA ALA A 18 -13.30 14.50 -2.39
C ALA A 18 -12.59 14.76 -1.06
N GLY A 19 -12.89 13.95 -0.05
CA GLY A 19 -12.12 13.86 1.18
C GLY A 19 -10.83 13.06 1.02
N ALA A 20 -10.03 13.01 2.08
CA ALA A 20 -8.76 12.28 2.08
C ALA A 20 -8.94 10.77 1.83
N VAL A 21 -10.03 10.17 2.32
CA VAL A 21 -10.36 8.76 2.12
C VAL A 21 -10.68 8.48 0.65
N SER A 22 -11.54 9.32 0.04
CA SER A 22 -11.90 9.21 -1.37
C SER A 22 -10.71 9.33 -2.30
N LEU A 23 -9.83 10.31 -2.06
CA LEU A 23 -8.61 10.48 -2.85
C LEU A 23 -7.67 9.29 -2.69
N PHE A 24 -7.51 8.75 -1.47
CA PHE A 24 -6.70 7.57 -1.23
C PHE A 24 -7.23 6.35 -1.99
N VAL A 25 -8.53 6.06 -1.86
CA VAL A 25 -9.18 4.93 -2.53
C VAL A 25 -9.08 5.06 -4.05
N LYS A 26 -9.40 6.25 -4.61
CA LYS A 26 -9.24 6.54 -6.04
C LYS A 26 -7.81 6.23 -6.51
N ASP A 27 -6.82 6.88 -5.87
CA ASP A 27 -5.43 6.83 -6.31
C ASP A 27 -4.86 5.41 -6.21
N THR A 28 -5.14 4.71 -5.10
CA THR A 28 -4.63 3.34 -4.91
C THR A 28 -5.36 2.31 -5.77
N SER A 29 -6.63 2.49 -6.06
CA SER A 29 -7.38 1.60 -6.96
C SER A 29 -6.90 1.71 -8.41
N LEU A 30 -6.61 2.91 -8.90
CA LEU A 30 -6.13 3.12 -10.27
C LEU A 30 -4.77 2.47 -10.55
N TYR A 31 -3.89 2.39 -9.55
CA TYR A 31 -2.56 1.80 -9.67
C TYR A 31 -2.48 0.35 -9.19
N SER A 32 -3.58 -0.21 -8.68
CA SER A 32 -3.65 -1.61 -8.27
C SER A 32 -3.58 -2.55 -9.46
N LYS A 33 -2.93 -3.70 -9.30
CA LYS A 33 -3.01 -4.79 -10.28
C LYS A 33 -4.43 -5.39 -10.39
N TYR A 34 -5.29 -5.14 -9.41
CA TYR A 34 -6.70 -5.54 -9.37
C TYR A 34 -7.67 -4.46 -9.84
N LYS A 35 -7.20 -3.36 -10.44
CA LYS A 35 -7.99 -2.17 -10.82
C LYS A 35 -9.30 -2.48 -11.53
N ASP A 36 -9.29 -3.47 -12.43
CA ASP A 36 -10.48 -3.86 -13.21
C ASP A 36 -11.47 -4.74 -12.42
N SER A 37 -11.05 -5.24 -11.25
CA SER A 37 -11.83 -6.10 -10.35
C SER A 37 -12.11 -5.44 -9.00
N ILE A 38 -11.80 -4.15 -8.84
CA ILE A 38 -12.13 -3.35 -7.67
C ILE A 38 -13.46 -2.65 -7.91
N PHE A 39 -14.42 -2.84 -6.99
CA PHE A 39 -15.71 -2.18 -6.95
C PHE A 39 -15.78 -1.25 -5.73
N VAL A 40 -16.10 0.03 -5.92
CA VAL A 40 -16.19 1.02 -4.84
C VAL A 40 -17.64 1.33 -4.56
N TYR A 41 -18.07 1.10 -3.32
CA TYR A 41 -19.41 1.34 -2.85
C TYR A 41 -19.47 2.60 -1.99
N GLY A 42 -20.40 3.47 -2.26
CA GLY A 42 -20.58 4.72 -1.54
C GLY A 42 -22.01 5.23 -1.60
N ASN A 43 -22.26 6.35 -0.90
CA ASN A 43 -23.54 7.07 -0.95
C ASN A 43 -23.23 8.51 -1.34
N MET A 44 -23.40 8.82 -2.60
CA MET A 44 -23.09 10.12 -3.18
C MET A 44 -24.29 10.61 -3.99
N SER A 45 -24.65 11.90 -3.88
CA SER A 45 -25.69 12.52 -4.69
C SER A 45 -25.08 13.13 -5.96
N ASN A 46 -25.73 12.90 -7.09
CA ASN A 46 -25.62 13.61 -8.39
C ASN A 46 -24.22 14.12 -8.84
N ALA A 47 -23.16 13.34 -8.65
CA ALA A 47 -21.84 13.70 -9.14
C ALA A 47 -21.19 12.53 -9.91
N LYS A 48 -20.36 12.85 -10.89
CA LYS A 48 -19.62 11.84 -11.64
C LYS A 48 -18.55 11.19 -10.74
N PRO A 49 -18.59 9.86 -10.54
CA PRO A 49 -17.62 9.18 -9.69
C PRO A 49 -16.22 9.15 -10.32
N PHE A 50 -15.19 8.96 -9.49
CA PHE A 50 -13.81 8.83 -9.95
C PHE A 50 -13.55 7.57 -10.79
N LEU A 51 -14.25 6.48 -10.49
CA LEU A 51 -14.03 5.17 -11.12
C LEU A 51 -15.31 4.65 -11.77
N LYS A 52 -15.15 3.92 -12.88
CA LYS A 52 -16.28 3.31 -13.61
C LYS A 52 -17.01 2.26 -12.77
N ASN A 53 -16.27 1.50 -11.95
CA ASN A 53 -16.82 0.46 -11.08
C ASN A 53 -17.29 1.03 -9.71
N TYR A 54 -17.82 2.24 -9.71
CA TYR A 54 -18.48 2.82 -8.53
C TYR A 54 -19.95 2.40 -8.49
N VAL A 55 -20.39 1.94 -7.32
CA VAL A 55 -21.76 1.52 -7.07
C VAL A 55 -22.39 2.44 -6.03
N ASN A 56 -23.38 3.23 -6.43
CA ASN A 56 -24.10 4.09 -5.49
C ASN A 56 -25.08 3.30 -4.64
N ILE A 57 -25.07 3.56 -3.32
CA ILE A 57 -25.99 2.96 -2.35
C ILE A 57 -27.04 3.99 -2.00
N GLU A 58 -28.25 3.82 -2.51
CA GLU A 58 -29.37 4.64 -2.16
C GLU A 58 -30.03 4.15 -0.87
N LEU A 59 -30.33 5.06 0.04
CA LEU A 59 -30.99 4.74 1.30
C LEU A 59 -32.45 5.21 1.25
N SER A 60 -33.35 4.28 1.51
CA SER A 60 -34.73 4.63 1.90
C SER A 60 -34.75 5.10 3.35
N LYS A 61 -35.52 6.15 3.65
CA LYS A 61 -35.74 6.60 5.02
C LYS A 61 -36.43 5.49 5.82
N LYS A 62 -35.72 4.85 6.74
CA LYS A 62 -36.29 3.91 7.72
C LYS A 62 -36.35 4.60 9.08
N ILE A 63 -37.53 4.65 9.68
CA ILE A 63 -37.81 5.45 10.89
C ILE A 63 -37.11 4.88 12.13
N PHE A 64 -36.79 3.57 12.19
CA PHE A 64 -36.24 2.89 13.37
C PHE A 64 -34.85 2.27 13.19
N GLN A 65 -34.10 2.61 12.14
CA GLN A 65 -32.74 2.08 11.95
C GLN A 65 -31.70 3.19 11.84
N SER A 66 -30.53 2.97 12.46
CA SER A 66 -29.41 3.89 12.27
C SER A 66 -28.98 3.89 10.80
N ASN A 67 -28.60 5.06 10.29
CA ASN A 67 -28.12 5.22 8.91
C ASN A 67 -26.96 4.29 8.59
N SER A 68 -26.07 4.02 9.55
CA SER A 68 -24.95 3.10 9.37
C SER A 68 -25.40 1.66 9.16
N LYS A 69 -26.37 1.18 9.96
CA LYS A 69 -26.92 -0.16 9.83
C LYS A 69 -27.60 -0.36 8.48
N ASN A 70 -28.47 0.61 8.09
CA ASN A 70 -29.17 0.58 6.81
C ASN A 70 -28.18 0.63 5.63
N TYR A 71 -27.15 1.47 5.72
CA TYR A 71 -26.13 1.62 4.70
C TYR A 71 -25.36 0.30 4.46
N VAL A 72 -24.90 -0.34 5.54
CA VAL A 72 -24.20 -1.64 5.44
C VAL A 72 -25.15 -2.74 4.96
N ALA A 73 -26.41 -2.76 5.40
CA ALA A 73 -27.38 -3.73 4.91
C ALA A 73 -27.61 -3.62 3.39
N LYS A 74 -27.74 -2.39 2.88
CA LYS A 74 -27.88 -2.14 1.43
C LYS A 74 -26.59 -2.46 0.64
N PHE A 75 -25.43 -2.21 1.25
CA PHE A 75 -24.16 -2.70 0.69
C PHE A 75 -24.17 -4.22 0.53
N LEU A 76 -24.58 -4.95 1.57
CA LEU A 76 -24.61 -6.40 1.56
C LEU A 76 -25.55 -6.98 0.51
N GLU A 77 -26.71 -6.35 0.29
CA GLU A 77 -27.63 -6.73 -0.81
C GLU A 77 -26.93 -6.68 -2.17
N LYS A 78 -26.22 -5.58 -2.44
CA LYS A 78 -25.48 -5.39 -3.72
C LYS A 78 -24.25 -6.30 -3.81
N GLU A 79 -23.56 -6.52 -2.69
CA GLU A 79 -22.38 -7.36 -2.59
C GLU A 79 -22.67 -8.85 -2.85
N LYS A 80 -23.87 -9.32 -2.54
CA LYS A 80 -24.31 -10.69 -2.89
C LYS A 80 -24.20 -10.96 -4.40
N ALA A 81 -24.57 -9.99 -5.23
CA ALA A 81 -24.48 -10.12 -6.69
C ALA A 81 -23.02 -10.00 -7.19
N ASN A 82 -22.21 -9.14 -6.59
CA ASN A 82 -20.79 -8.98 -6.96
C ASN A 82 -19.94 -10.16 -6.49
N ASN A 83 -20.26 -10.72 -5.35
CA ASN A 83 -19.56 -11.86 -4.73
C ASN A 83 -18.04 -11.69 -4.70
N SER A 84 -17.55 -10.63 -4.06
CA SER A 84 -16.12 -10.35 -3.94
C SER A 84 -15.40 -11.36 -3.02
N ASP A 85 -14.08 -11.48 -3.21
CA ASP A 85 -13.22 -12.30 -2.35
C ASP A 85 -12.83 -11.53 -1.08
N ILE A 86 -12.67 -10.19 -1.20
CA ILE A 86 -12.26 -9.28 -0.13
C ILE A 86 -13.25 -8.13 -0.01
N ILE A 87 -13.59 -7.78 1.23
CA ILE A 87 -14.31 -6.56 1.58
C ILE A 87 -13.36 -5.64 2.34
N GLU A 88 -13.13 -4.43 1.81
CA GLU A 88 -12.33 -3.39 2.46
C GLU A 88 -13.24 -2.31 3.02
N ILE A 89 -13.13 -2.07 4.33
CA ILE A 89 -13.88 -1.04 5.04
C ILE A 89 -12.95 0.13 5.34
N HIS A 90 -13.29 1.32 4.90
CA HIS A 90 -12.47 2.50 5.14
C HIS A 90 -13.05 3.38 6.25
N ASN A 91 -12.24 3.58 7.30
CA ASN A 91 -12.46 4.57 8.36
C ASN A 91 -13.81 4.47 9.10
N ARG A 92 -14.38 3.24 9.19
CA ARG A 92 -15.64 2.99 9.89
C ARG A 92 -15.61 1.65 10.63
N PRO A 93 -14.89 1.54 11.76
CA PRO A 93 -14.76 0.29 12.51
C PRO A 93 -16.10 -0.22 13.03
N ASN A 94 -17.06 0.66 13.31
CA ASN A 94 -18.40 0.27 13.74
C ASN A 94 -19.20 -0.50 12.68
N TYR A 95 -18.82 -0.47 11.39
CA TYR A 95 -19.50 -1.26 10.35
C TYR A 95 -19.24 -2.76 10.49
N ILE A 96 -18.13 -3.14 11.12
CA ILE A 96 -17.73 -4.54 11.27
C ILE A 96 -18.79 -5.36 12.00
N ARG A 97 -19.46 -4.79 13.00
CA ARG A 97 -20.54 -5.46 13.74
C ARG A 97 -21.74 -5.83 12.85
N TYR A 98 -21.90 -5.20 11.70
CA TYR A 98 -22.97 -5.52 10.74
C TYR A 98 -22.53 -6.52 9.68
N LEU A 99 -21.27 -6.97 9.72
CA LEU A 99 -20.69 -7.93 8.77
C LEU A 99 -20.47 -9.33 9.35
N GLU A 100 -20.88 -9.59 10.60
CA GLU A 100 -20.64 -10.85 11.34
C GLU A 100 -21.13 -12.12 10.62
N ASN A 101 -22.21 -12.00 9.85
CA ASN A 101 -22.83 -13.12 9.14
C ASN A 101 -22.21 -13.40 7.75
N ILE A 102 -21.14 -12.70 7.38
CA ILE A 102 -20.47 -12.93 6.09
C ILE A 102 -19.51 -14.10 6.23
N LYS A 103 -19.91 -15.25 5.66
CA LYS A 103 -19.03 -16.42 5.54
C LYS A 103 -18.19 -16.33 4.26
N ASN A 104 -16.99 -16.90 4.29
CA ASN A 104 -16.10 -17.09 3.14
C ASN A 104 -15.55 -15.82 2.47
N LYS A 105 -15.58 -14.65 3.12
CA LYS A 105 -14.98 -13.41 2.64
C LYS A 105 -13.93 -12.91 3.61
N LYS A 106 -12.89 -12.26 3.07
CA LYS A 106 -11.85 -11.64 3.88
C LYS A 106 -12.19 -10.19 4.14
N ILE A 107 -12.05 -9.75 5.38
CA ILE A 107 -12.38 -8.38 5.80
C ILE A 107 -11.10 -7.64 6.17
N ILE A 108 -10.87 -6.50 5.50
CA ILE A 108 -9.75 -5.59 5.77
C ILE A 108 -10.33 -4.25 6.23
N LEU A 109 -9.85 -3.74 7.36
CA LEU A 109 -10.22 -2.42 7.87
C LEU A 109 -9.07 -1.45 7.72
N TYR A 110 -9.34 -0.25 7.15
CA TYR A 110 -8.39 0.85 7.04
C TYR A 110 -8.73 1.96 8.03
N PHE A 111 -7.78 2.32 8.88
CA PHE A 111 -7.84 3.52 9.71
C PHE A 111 -7.15 4.68 9.01
N HIS A 112 -7.90 5.76 8.75
CA HIS A 112 -7.40 7.03 8.24
C HIS A 112 -7.39 8.13 9.30
N ASN A 113 -8.10 7.91 10.42
CA ASN A 113 -8.15 8.79 11.58
C ASN A 113 -7.57 8.09 12.82
N ASP A 114 -7.45 8.83 13.94
CA ASP A 114 -7.05 8.26 15.23
C ASP A 114 -8.05 7.18 15.67
N PRO A 115 -7.63 5.92 15.84
CA PRO A 115 -8.51 4.83 16.24
C PRO A 115 -9.26 5.10 17.56
N LEU A 116 -8.65 5.82 18.50
CA LEU A 116 -9.27 6.11 19.80
C LEU A 116 -10.35 7.19 19.73
N SER A 117 -10.43 7.92 18.61
CA SER A 117 -11.47 8.93 18.39
C SER A 117 -12.72 8.38 17.68
N MET A 118 -12.71 7.10 17.24
CA MET A 118 -13.71 6.56 16.35
C MET A 118 -14.69 5.62 17.06
N ASN A 119 -15.98 5.73 16.76
CA ASN A 119 -16.97 4.79 17.26
C ASN A 119 -16.70 3.37 16.73
N GLY A 120 -16.65 2.39 17.65
CA GLY A 120 -16.32 1.00 17.35
C GLY A 120 -14.82 0.67 17.48
N SER A 121 -14.01 1.62 18.02
CA SER A 121 -12.60 1.37 18.37
C SER A 121 -12.09 2.21 19.55
N LYS A 122 -12.96 2.99 20.22
CA LYS A 122 -12.55 3.84 21.34
C LYS A 122 -11.99 3.06 22.53
N ASN A 123 -12.69 2.03 22.93
CA ASN A 123 -12.37 1.23 24.12
C ASN A 123 -11.50 0.03 23.74
N VAL A 124 -10.85 -0.57 24.72
CA VAL A 124 -10.03 -1.79 24.54
C VAL A 124 -10.91 -2.95 24.04
N SER A 125 -12.11 -3.14 24.61
CA SER A 125 -13.05 -4.19 24.19
C SER A 125 -13.45 -4.09 22.71
N ASP A 126 -13.74 -2.88 22.22
CA ASP A 126 -14.04 -2.67 20.80
C ASP A 126 -12.85 -3.06 19.91
N ARG A 127 -11.63 -2.69 20.30
CA ARG A 127 -10.43 -2.99 19.52
C ARG A 127 -10.07 -4.48 19.54
N LEU A 128 -10.25 -5.17 20.67
CA LEU A 128 -10.12 -6.63 20.77
C LEU A 128 -11.17 -7.33 19.90
N TYR A 129 -12.42 -6.84 19.93
CA TYR A 129 -13.46 -7.33 19.02
C TYR A 129 -13.03 -7.22 17.54
N LEU A 130 -12.49 -6.07 17.12
CA LEU A 130 -11.98 -5.90 15.75
C LEU A 130 -10.86 -6.88 15.43
N LEU A 131 -9.88 -7.06 16.33
CA LEU A 131 -8.77 -8.01 16.14
C LEU A 131 -9.26 -9.45 15.97
N ASN A 132 -10.34 -9.83 16.65
CA ASN A 132 -10.88 -11.18 16.57
C ASN A 132 -11.72 -11.42 15.30
N ASN A 133 -12.41 -10.39 14.80
CA ASN A 133 -13.40 -10.52 13.73
C ASN A 133 -12.92 -10.03 12.35
N ILE A 134 -11.69 -9.51 12.23
CA ILE A 134 -11.14 -9.00 10.99
C ILE A 134 -9.87 -9.78 10.60
N ASP A 135 -9.67 -9.97 9.31
CA ASP A 135 -8.48 -10.63 8.79
C ASP A 135 -7.25 -9.73 8.85
N LYS A 136 -7.38 -8.43 8.53
CA LYS A 136 -6.29 -7.46 8.58
C LYS A 136 -6.78 -6.06 8.91
N ILE A 137 -5.98 -5.34 9.70
CA ILE A 137 -6.20 -3.92 9.99
C ILE A 137 -5.00 -3.13 9.44
N LEU A 138 -5.28 -2.11 8.65
CA LEU A 138 -4.29 -1.24 8.05
C LEU A 138 -4.38 0.17 8.64
N PHE A 139 -3.23 0.73 9.00
CA PHE A 139 -3.12 2.06 9.59
C PHE A 139 -2.35 2.98 8.67
N ASN A 140 -2.76 4.24 8.58
CA ASN A 140 -2.11 5.25 7.75
C ASN A 140 -0.76 5.75 8.32
N SER A 141 -0.39 5.35 9.55
CA SER A 141 0.88 5.68 10.19
C SER A 141 1.23 4.69 11.30
N LYS A 142 2.49 4.64 11.70
CA LYS A 142 2.93 3.93 12.91
C LYS A 142 2.32 4.54 14.17
N TRP A 143 2.14 5.88 14.17
CA TRP A 143 1.47 6.55 15.27
C TRP A 143 0.03 6.04 15.45
N SER A 144 -0.78 5.99 14.38
CA SER A 144 -2.15 5.44 14.44
C SER A 144 -2.17 3.98 14.89
N GLN A 145 -1.20 3.17 14.44
CA GLN A 145 -1.05 1.78 14.86
C GLN A 145 -0.75 1.70 16.37
N LYS A 146 0.21 2.47 16.88
CA LYS A 146 0.52 2.53 18.31
C LYS A 146 -0.69 2.97 19.14
N ARG A 147 -1.43 3.97 18.68
CA ARG A 147 -2.67 4.44 19.32
C ARG A 147 -3.69 3.31 19.48
N PHE A 148 -3.88 2.50 18.43
CA PHE A 148 -4.81 1.37 18.47
C PHE A 148 -4.44 0.35 19.55
N PHE A 149 -3.17 0.14 19.83
CA PHE A 149 -2.68 -0.83 20.81
C PHE A 149 -2.58 -0.30 22.23
N ILE A 150 -2.90 0.96 22.51
CA ILE A 150 -2.93 1.47 23.90
C ILE A 150 -3.88 0.61 24.75
N GLY A 151 -3.35 -0.02 25.80
CA GLY A 151 -4.10 -0.94 26.68
C GLY A 151 -4.32 -2.35 26.11
N ILE A 152 -3.65 -2.70 24.99
CA ILE A 152 -3.62 -4.06 24.45
C ILE A 152 -2.17 -4.53 24.43
N ASP A 153 -1.84 -5.47 25.29
CA ASP A 153 -0.50 -6.06 25.38
C ASP A 153 -0.47 -7.40 24.65
N ASN A 154 -0.30 -7.36 23.32
CA ASN A 154 -0.18 -8.55 22.49
C ASN A 154 0.60 -8.27 21.20
N GLU A 155 1.93 -8.38 21.27
CA GLU A 155 2.81 -8.17 20.11
C GLU A 155 2.55 -9.14 18.96
N ASN A 156 2.09 -10.37 19.21
CA ASN A 156 1.83 -11.34 18.17
C ASN A 156 0.64 -10.92 17.31
N LEU A 157 -0.44 -10.44 17.92
CA LEU A 157 -1.58 -9.88 17.20
C LEU A 157 -1.20 -8.63 16.41
N LEU A 158 -0.32 -7.79 16.97
CA LEU A 158 0.20 -6.62 16.26
C LEU A 158 0.87 -7.03 14.95
N LYS A 159 1.79 -8.00 14.99
CA LYS A 159 2.54 -8.44 13.79
C LYS A 159 1.67 -9.16 12.78
N GLN A 160 0.77 -10.05 13.23
CA GLN A 160 -0.05 -10.88 12.35
C GLN A 160 -1.24 -10.13 11.76
N LYS A 161 -1.99 -9.42 12.60
CA LYS A 161 -3.29 -8.82 12.23
C LYS A 161 -3.18 -7.40 11.72
N THR A 162 -2.03 -6.73 11.89
CA THR A 162 -1.93 -5.31 11.53
C THR A 162 -0.76 -5.00 10.59
N SER A 163 -0.88 -3.90 9.86
CA SER A 163 0.22 -3.35 9.05
C SER A 163 0.03 -1.85 8.86
N VAL A 164 1.13 -1.15 8.56
CA VAL A 164 1.09 0.27 8.21
C VAL A 164 1.05 0.42 6.69
N CYS A 165 0.05 1.14 6.20
CA CYS A 165 -0.11 1.50 4.81
C CYS A 165 -0.29 3.02 4.73
N TYR A 166 0.78 3.72 4.43
CA TYR A 166 0.82 5.18 4.39
C TYR A 166 -0.09 5.76 3.30
N GLN A 167 -0.42 7.05 3.44
CA GLN A 167 -1.08 7.80 2.36
C GLN A 167 -0.15 7.94 1.16
N SER A 168 -0.71 8.25 0.00
CA SER A 168 0.06 8.38 -1.23
C SER A 168 -0.10 9.75 -1.89
N SER A 169 0.89 10.14 -2.68
CA SER A 169 0.81 11.29 -3.57
C SER A 169 1.52 10.99 -4.89
N SER A 170 1.12 11.66 -5.96
CA SER A 170 1.82 11.53 -7.24
C SER A 170 3.21 12.14 -7.16
N ARG A 171 4.20 11.49 -7.78
CA ARG A 171 5.53 12.05 -8.00
C ARG A 171 5.65 12.51 -9.45
N ILE A 172 6.05 13.75 -9.64
CA ILE A 172 6.26 14.35 -10.96
C ILE A 172 7.67 14.91 -11.04
N LYS A 173 8.21 15.09 -12.24
CA LYS A 173 9.50 15.76 -12.43
C LYS A 173 9.43 17.22 -11.96
N ILE A 174 10.32 17.62 -11.06
CA ILE A 174 10.40 18.97 -10.50
C ILE A 174 11.66 19.65 -11.03
N ASN A 175 11.47 20.85 -11.57
CA ASN A 175 12.57 21.75 -11.85
C ASN A 175 12.77 22.70 -10.64
N PHE A 176 13.84 22.49 -9.90
CA PHE A 176 14.10 23.25 -8.69
C PHE A 176 14.47 24.72 -8.95
N SER A 177 14.95 25.08 -10.15
CA SER A 177 15.21 26.49 -10.51
C SER A 177 13.92 27.31 -10.64
N LYS A 178 12.77 26.63 -10.88
CA LYS A 178 11.44 27.25 -10.95
C LYS A 178 10.73 27.34 -9.60
N LYS A 179 11.42 27.03 -8.48
CA LYS A 179 10.89 27.28 -7.15
C LYS A 179 10.89 28.77 -6.86
N GLU A 180 9.72 29.28 -6.50
CA GLU A 180 9.53 30.69 -6.18
C GLU A 180 9.82 30.93 -4.70
N LYS A 181 10.09 32.19 -4.34
CA LYS A 181 10.14 32.66 -2.96
C LYS A 181 8.73 32.67 -2.38
N LEU A 182 8.16 31.46 -2.23
CA LEU A 182 6.76 31.24 -1.88
C LEU A 182 6.65 30.26 -0.70
N ILE A 183 5.94 30.71 0.33
CA ILE A 183 5.65 29.94 1.54
C ILE A 183 4.17 29.55 1.50
N SER A 184 3.83 28.30 1.83
CA SER A 184 2.44 27.86 1.79
C SER A 184 1.93 27.33 3.13
N PHE A 185 0.63 27.56 3.36
CA PHE A 185 -0.21 26.85 4.31
C PHE A 185 -1.39 26.24 3.54
N VAL A 186 -1.64 24.94 3.73
CA VAL A 186 -2.75 24.24 3.08
C VAL A 186 -3.50 23.45 4.13
N GLY A 187 -4.79 23.72 4.29
CA GLY A 187 -5.64 23.01 5.25
C GLY A 187 -6.82 23.85 5.74
N LYS A 188 -7.55 23.38 6.73
CA LYS A 188 -8.60 24.14 7.36
C LYS A 188 -8.02 25.37 8.07
N LEU A 189 -8.63 26.53 7.89
CA LEU A 189 -8.15 27.80 8.43
C LEU A 189 -8.60 27.98 9.89
N ASN A 190 -8.24 27.05 10.77
CA ASN A 190 -8.64 27.04 12.17
C ASN A 190 -7.45 26.86 13.13
N ARG A 191 -7.71 27.07 14.42
CA ARG A 191 -6.72 26.91 15.50
C ARG A 191 -6.20 25.48 15.62
N ALA A 192 -7.04 24.49 15.39
CA ALA A 192 -6.62 23.08 15.45
C ALA A 192 -5.52 22.76 14.42
N LYS A 193 -5.55 23.38 13.24
CA LYS A 193 -4.52 23.28 12.21
C LYS A 193 -3.36 24.28 12.40
N GLY A 194 -3.44 25.15 13.41
CA GLY A 194 -2.41 26.13 13.70
C GLY A 194 -2.38 27.32 12.74
N TYR A 195 -3.49 27.62 12.06
CA TYR A 195 -3.54 28.72 11.10
C TYR A 195 -3.30 30.09 11.75
N ASP A 196 -3.73 30.29 13.00
CA ASP A 196 -3.42 31.45 13.82
C ASP A 196 -1.92 31.63 14.03
N LEU A 197 -1.21 30.57 14.43
CA LEU A 197 0.24 30.61 14.62
C LEU A 197 1.01 30.89 13.31
N PHE A 198 0.56 30.23 12.23
CA PHE A 198 1.11 30.49 10.91
C PHE A 198 0.89 31.94 10.49
N GLY A 199 -0.32 32.47 10.67
CA GLY A 199 -0.68 33.82 10.28
C GLY A 199 0.14 34.90 10.99
N GLU A 200 0.31 34.78 12.31
CA GLU A 200 1.18 35.66 13.09
C GLU A 200 2.64 35.62 12.62
N ALA A 201 3.15 34.42 12.34
CA ALA A 201 4.54 34.25 11.89
C ALA A 201 4.74 34.79 10.46
N ILE A 202 3.78 34.49 9.56
CA ILE A 202 3.97 34.79 8.13
C ILE A 202 3.85 36.29 7.85
N VAL A 203 3.01 37.04 8.55
CA VAL A 203 2.93 38.51 8.41
C VAL A 203 4.28 39.11 8.73
N LYS A 204 4.90 38.77 9.86
CA LYS A 204 6.24 39.23 10.27
C LYS A 204 7.34 38.85 9.24
N ILE A 205 7.24 37.66 8.65
CA ILE A 205 8.15 37.23 7.59
C ILE A 205 8.02 38.11 6.34
N LEU A 206 6.79 38.40 5.92
CA LEU A 206 6.53 39.18 4.72
C LEU A 206 6.87 40.66 4.88
N ASP A 207 6.75 41.20 6.09
CA ASP A 207 7.23 42.55 6.43
C ASP A 207 8.77 42.63 6.34
N LYS A 208 9.47 41.62 6.91
CA LYS A 208 10.94 41.61 6.95
C LYS A 208 11.57 41.20 5.61
N TYR A 209 10.89 40.36 4.81
CA TYR A 209 11.39 39.87 3.51
C TYR A 209 10.36 40.14 2.40
N PRO A 210 10.24 41.36 1.91
CA PRO A 210 9.19 41.81 0.99
C PRO A 210 9.24 41.16 -0.40
N ASP A 211 10.33 40.49 -0.74
CA ASP A 211 10.50 39.68 -1.95
C ASP A 211 9.91 38.26 -1.86
N TRP A 212 9.48 37.86 -0.66
CA TRP A 212 8.75 36.61 -0.44
C TRP A 212 7.25 36.82 -0.50
N LYS A 213 6.54 35.75 -0.87
CA LYS A 213 5.08 35.67 -0.94
C LYS A 213 4.56 34.53 -0.10
N ALA A 214 3.30 34.60 0.32
CA ALA A 214 2.61 33.52 1.00
C ALA A 214 1.36 33.12 0.25
N LEU A 215 1.11 31.80 0.20
CA LEU A 215 -0.08 31.18 -0.37
C LEU A 215 -0.82 30.40 0.72
N VAL A 216 -2.05 30.79 0.97
CA VAL A 216 -2.97 30.10 1.86
C VAL A 216 -4.03 29.40 1.01
N VAL A 217 -4.28 28.13 1.28
CA VAL A 217 -5.29 27.32 0.59
C VAL A 217 -6.16 26.60 1.60
N GLY A 218 -7.44 26.86 1.56
CA GLY A 218 -8.44 26.25 2.42
C GLY A 218 -9.44 27.26 2.94
N ASP A 219 -10.36 26.78 3.74
CA ASP A 219 -11.36 27.58 4.42
C ASP A 219 -11.74 26.95 5.77
N GLU A 220 -12.48 27.69 6.58
CA GLU A 220 -13.17 27.20 7.75
C GLU A 220 -14.29 28.20 8.11
N PRO A 221 -15.50 27.96 7.61
CA PRO A 221 -16.62 28.91 7.83
C PRO A 221 -16.98 29.14 9.30
N ARG A 222 -16.61 28.19 10.19
CA ARG A 222 -16.94 28.25 11.63
C ARG A 222 -15.95 29.07 12.45
N GLU A 223 -14.73 29.32 11.93
CA GLU A 223 -13.70 30.12 12.59
C GLU A 223 -13.23 31.24 11.64
N LYS A 224 -13.49 32.52 12.01
CA LYS A 224 -13.11 33.68 11.20
C LYS A 224 -11.70 34.18 11.58
N ILE A 225 -10.66 33.40 11.26
CA ILE A 225 -9.28 33.82 11.42
C ILE A 225 -8.81 34.43 10.11
N VAL A 226 -8.46 35.72 10.11
CA VAL A 226 -8.09 36.45 8.90
C VAL A 226 -6.78 37.18 9.13
N PHE A 227 -5.81 36.98 8.24
CA PHE A 227 -4.58 37.74 8.15
C PHE A 227 -4.53 38.46 6.80
N LYS A 228 -4.10 39.72 6.81
CA LYS A 228 -3.98 40.56 5.61
C LYS A 228 -2.55 41.02 5.46
N HIS A 229 -2.00 40.86 4.26
CA HIS A 229 -0.70 41.45 3.84
C HIS A 229 -0.67 41.50 2.31
N LYS A 230 -0.02 42.50 1.72
CA LYS A 230 0.06 42.69 0.25
C LYS A 230 0.65 41.49 -0.50
N ASN A 231 1.55 40.74 0.14
CA ASN A 231 2.20 39.55 -0.39
C ASN A 231 1.59 38.23 0.08
N LEU A 232 0.47 38.26 0.83
CA LEU A 232 -0.26 37.09 1.27
C LEU A 232 -1.52 36.91 0.41
N LYS A 233 -1.61 35.77 -0.27
CA LYS A 233 -2.78 35.41 -1.08
C LYS A 233 -3.51 34.20 -0.47
N ASN A 234 -4.75 34.40 -0.06
CA ASN A 234 -5.68 33.32 0.27
C ASN A 234 -6.54 33.03 -0.96
N ILE A 235 -6.54 31.76 -1.43
CA ILE A 235 -7.34 31.34 -2.60
C ILE A 235 -8.58 30.51 -2.22
N GLY A 236 -8.86 30.40 -0.92
CA GLY A 236 -10.02 29.63 -0.42
C GLY A 236 -9.87 28.12 -0.63
N PHE A 237 -11.00 27.42 -0.48
CA PHE A 237 -11.06 25.98 -0.76
C PHE A 237 -10.93 25.71 -2.27
N THR A 238 -10.13 24.72 -2.62
CA THR A 238 -9.95 24.32 -4.02
C THR A 238 -9.68 22.82 -4.15
N SER A 239 -9.76 22.29 -5.37
CA SER A 239 -9.52 20.87 -5.63
C SER A 239 -8.07 20.46 -5.36
N ASN A 240 -7.88 19.20 -4.98
CA ASN A 240 -6.53 18.66 -4.71
C ASN A 240 -5.59 18.79 -5.91
N GLU A 241 -6.09 18.71 -7.14
CA GLU A 241 -5.30 18.89 -8.37
C GLU A 241 -4.71 20.30 -8.46
N ILE A 242 -5.49 21.33 -8.12
CA ILE A 242 -5.03 22.72 -8.09
C ILE A 242 -4.01 22.91 -6.98
N VAL A 243 -4.25 22.35 -5.78
CA VAL A 243 -3.28 22.36 -4.68
C VAL A 243 -1.94 21.79 -5.13
N LEU A 244 -1.94 20.60 -5.71
CA LEU A 244 -0.73 19.93 -6.20
C LEU A 244 -0.01 20.73 -7.29
N LYS A 245 -0.76 21.41 -8.18
CA LYS A 245 -0.20 22.31 -9.20
C LYS A 245 0.49 23.51 -8.55
N LYS A 246 -0.13 24.15 -7.55
CA LYS A 246 0.46 25.28 -6.82
C LYS A 246 1.71 24.89 -6.03
N LEU A 247 1.71 23.74 -5.36
CA LEU A 247 2.84 23.25 -4.58
C LEU A 247 4.13 23.03 -5.42
N LYS A 248 4.04 22.93 -6.74
CA LYS A 248 5.23 22.87 -7.61
C LYS A 248 6.14 24.10 -7.47
N ALA A 249 5.54 25.27 -7.33
CA ALA A 249 6.27 26.55 -7.21
C ALA A 249 6.69 26.84 -5.76
N VAL A 250 6.06 26.24 -4.77
CA VAL A 250 6.29 26.52 -3.35
C VAL A 250 7.67 26.08 -2.89
N SER A 251 8.43 27.00 -2.27
CA SER A 251 9.74 26.71 -1.68
C SER A 251 9.63 26.12 -0.28
N ILE A 252 8.76 26.68 0.58
CA ILE A 252 8.58 26.27 1.98
C ILE A 252 7.11 26.00 2.22
N SER A 253 6.77 24.88 2.84
CA SER A 253 5.40 24.55 3.24
C SER A 253 5.35 24.34 4.75
N VAL A 254 4.39 24.98 5.44
CA VAL A 254 4.24 24.91 6.89
C VAL A 254 2.99 24.14 7.25
N VAL A 255 3.13 23.11 8.12
CA VAL A 255 2.04 22.29 8.64
C VAL A 255 2.17 22.24 10.17
N CYS A 256 1.66 23.28 10.82
CA CYS A 256 1.82 23.53 12.25
C CYS A 256 0.59 23.14 13.06
N SER A 257 0.06 21.93 12.82
CA SER A 257 -1.15 21.45 13.49
C SER A 257 -0.93 21.28 15.01
N ARG A 258 -1.90 21.76 15.81
CA ARG A 258 -2.05 21.39 17.23
C ARG A 258 -2.72 20.03 17.40
N TRP A 259 -3.54 19.69 16.39
CA TRP A 259 -4.21 18.40 16.33
C TRP A 259 -3.22 17.27 16.09
N GLU A 260 -3.41 16.16 16.78
CA GLU A 260 -2.65 14.93 16.51
C GLU A 260 -3.05 14.39 15.14
N GLU A 261 -2.27 14.75 14.13
CA GLU A 261 -2.54 14.33 12.75
C GLU A 261 -2.35 12.81 12.62
N PRO A 262 -3.34 12.07 12.15
CA PRO A 262 -3.16 10.63 11.93
C PRO A 262 -2.01 10.31 10.96
N PHE A 263 -1.75 11.19 9.98
CA PHE A 263 -0.58 11.13 9.10
C PHE A 263 -0.10 12.51 8.63
N GLY A 264 -0.96 13.27 7.93
CA GLY A 264 -0.61 14.59 7.39
C GLY A 264 -0.43 14.61 5.88
N ARG A 265 -1.53 14.47 5.15
CA ARG A 265 -1.54 14.44 3.68
C ARG A 265 -0.90 15.69 3.06
N THR A 266 -1.12 16.86 3.63
CA THR A 266 -0.58 18.13 3.12
C THR A 266 0.95 18.18 3.16
N SER A 267 1.56 17.71 4.26
CA SER A 267 3.00 17.58 4.40
C SER A 267 3.58 16.62 3.34
N LEU A 268 2.92 15.45 3.17
CA LEU A 268 3.27 14.47 2.16
C LEU A 268 3.25 15.07 0.74
N GLU A 269 2.19 15.79 0.40
CA GLU A 269 1.98 16.41 -0.91
C GLU A 269 3.03 17.49 -1.19
N ALA A 270 3.36 18.33 -0.20
CA ALA A 270 4.41 19.33 -0.31
C ALA A 270 5.80 18.69 -0.51
N ALA A 271 6.12 17.66 0.27
CA ALA A 271 7.36 16.89 0.12
C ALA A 271 7.49 16.25 -1.26
N SER A 272 6.40 15.66 -1.79
CA SER A 272 6.37 15.06 -3.13
C SER A 272 6.63 16.05 -4.27
N ARG A 273 6.42 17.34 -4.00
CA ARG A 273 6.70 18.46 -4.92
C ARG A 273 8.04 19.14 -4.63
N GLY A 274 8.84 18.58 -3.72
CA GLY A 274 10.16 19.14 -3.40
C GLY A 274 10.09 20.49 -2.68
N SER A 275 9.08 20.73 -1.86
CA SER A 275 9.07 21.85 -0.92
C SER A 275 9.88 21.49 0.33
N ALA A 276 10.57 22.45 0.94
CA ALA A 276 11.03 22.28 2.31
C ALA A 276 9.82 22.33 3.24
N VAL A 277 9.63 21.28 4.04
CA VAL A 277 8.45 21.15 4.88
C VAL A 277 8.81 21.42 6.34
N ILE A 278 8.11 22.35 6.98
CA ILE A 278 8.19 22.64 8.41
C ILE A 278 6.92 22.05 9.06
N ILE A 279 7.09 21.17 10.04
CA ILE A 279 5.97 20.45 10.67
C ILE A 279 6.00 20.57 12.19
N SER A 280 4.84 20.52 12.81
CA SER A 280 4.74 20.23 14.24
C SER A 280 5.03 18.76 14.54
N ASN A 281 5.52 18.46 15.75
CA ASN A 281 5.74 17.10 16.23
C ASN A 281 4.43 16.52 16.77
N LYS A 282 3.41 16.37 15.90
CA LYS A 282 2.06 15.93 16.25
C LYS A 282 1.61 14.72 15.43
N GLY A 283 1.24 13.67 16.14
CA GLY A 283 0.72 12.44 15.53
C GLY A 283 1.68 11.77 14.58
N GLY A 284 1.19 11.43 13.39
CA GLY A 284 1.96 10.83 12.29
C GLY A 284 2.67 11.84 11.38
N LEU A 285 2.60 13.16 11.64
CA LEU A 285 3.29 14.17 10.80
C LEU A 285 4.77 13.88 10.58
N PRO A 286 5.56 13.50 11.61
CA PRO A 286 6.99 13.18 11.41
C PRO A 286 7.25 12.01 10.46
N GLU A 287 6.25 11.15 10.21
CA GLU A 287 6.38 10.02 9.30
C GLU A 287 6.24 10.41 7.82
N THR A 288 5.76 11.63 7.54
CA THR A 288 5.47 12.10 6.16
C THR A 288 6.71 12.40 5.35
N SER A 289 7.77 12.89 6.00
CA SER A 289 9.07 13.17 5.38
C SER A 289 10.22 13.06 6.39
N LYS A 290 11.26 12.33 6.02
CA LYS A 290 12.47 12.19 6.84
C LYS A 290 13.30 13.48 6.93
N SER A 291 13.18 14.36 5.93
CA SER A 291 13.94 15.61 5.83
C SER A 291 13.08 16.82 6.20
N ALA A 292 11.94 16.64 6.86
CA ALA A 292 11.12 17.73 7.37
C ALA A 292 11.82 18.42 8.55
N VAL A 293 11.65 19.75 8.63
CA VAL A 293 12.05 20.53 9.81
C VAL A 293 10.97 20.39 10.86
N ILE A 294 11.27 19.74 11.97
CA ILE A 294 10.33 19.53 13.07
C ILE A 294 10.44 20.71 14.04
N LEU A 295 9.32 21.39 14.30
CA LEU A 295 9.25 22.47 15.27
C LEU A 295 9.51 21.92 16.68
N LYS A 296 10.47 22.52 17.40
CA LYS A 296 10.77 22.20 18.80
C LYS A 296 9.61 22.59 19.71
N GLU A 297 9.07 23.79 19.48
CA GLU A 297 7.91 24.34 20.16
C GLU A 297 6.87 24.78 19.16
N LEU A 298 5.61 24.60 19.50
CA LEU A 298 4.51 24.98 18.61
C LEU A 298 3.97 26.37 18.99
N ASN A 299 4.70 27.40 18.55
CA ASN A 299 4.31 28.81 18.68
C ASN A 299 4.72 29.59 17.42
N SER A 300 4.19 30.81 17.27
CA SER A 300 4.43 31.65 16.10
C SER A 300 5.89 32.10 15.98
N THR A 301 6.59 32.32 17.09
CA THR A 301 8.01 32.69 17.11
C THR A 301 8.89 31.55 16.58
N ASN A 302 8.65 30.32 16.99
CA ASN A 302 9.42 29.16 16.49
C ASN A 302 9.15 28.93 14.99
N ILE A 303 7.92 29.11 14.53
CA ILE A 303 7.56 29.04 13.11
C ILE A 303 8.31 30.13 12.34
N PHE A 304 8.27 31.39 12.83
CA PHE A 304 9.02 32.51 12.25
C PHE A 304 10.51 32.17 12.13
N ASN A 305 11.15 31.79 13.23
CA ASN A 305 12.59 31.52 13.27
C ASN A 305 13.00 30.38 12.30
N ASN A 306 12.19 29.32 12.17
CA ASN A 306 12.50 28.23 11.24
C ASN A 306 12.31 28.66 9.78
N ILE A 307 11.30 29.46 9.45
CA ILE A 307 11.13 30.03 8.11
C ILE A 307 12.31 30.96 7.79
N GLU A 308 12.62 31.88 8.68
CA GLU A 308 13.73 32.83 8.51
C GLU A 308 15.07 32.13 8.31
N HIS A 309 15.34 31.10 9.12
CA HIS A 309 16.56 30.31 8.98
C HIS A 309 16.70 29.68 7.58
N LEU A 310 15.58 29.21 6.99
CA LEU A 310 15.59 28.67 5.62
C LEU A 310 15.71 29.77 4.56
N ILE A 311 15.18 30.97 4.78
CA ILE A 311 15.31 32.12 3.89
C ILE A 311 16.77 32.56 3.81
N LEU A 312 17.42 32.73 4.96
CA LEU A 312 18.79 33.15 5.08
C LEU A 312 19.78 32.09 4.60
N ASN A 313 19.48 30.80 4.80
CA ASN A 313 20.37 29.72 4.41
C ASN A 313 19.87 29.01 3.14
N LYS A 314 20.11 29.62 1.98
CA LYS A 314 19.68 29.11 0.67
C LYS A 314 20.17 27.69 0.37
N ASN A 315 21.38 27.34 0.81
CA ASN A 315 21.95 26.01 0.61
C ASN A 315 21.18 24.97 1.41
N LYS A 316 20.87 25.25 2.69
CA LYS A 316 20.07 24.35 3.54
C LYS A 316 18.65 24.18 2.99
N LEU A 317 18.01 25.29 2.58
CA LEU A 317 16.71 25.24 1.93
C LEU A 317 16.73 24.32 0.70
N ARG A 318 17.70 24.50 -0.19
CA ARG A 318 17.84 23.72 -1.41
C ARG A 318 18.13 22.25 -1.11
N ASN A 319 18.94 21.97 -0.12
CA ASN A 319 19.24 20.58 0.27
C ASN A 319 17.99 19.87 0.79
N ILE A 320 17.22 20.50 1.70
CA ILE A 320 15.97 19.92 2.20
C ILE A 320 14.96 19.69 1.07
N GLN A 321 14.84 20.64 0.14
CA GLN A 321 13.97 20.50 -1.03
C GLN A 321 14.35 19.28 -1.88
N LYS A 322 15.63 19.13 -2.21
CA LYS A 322 16.16 18.01 -3.00
C LYS A 322 15.98 16.68 -2.27
N GLU A 323 16.26 16.64 -0.98
CA GLU A 323 16.13 15.44 -0.15
C GLU A 323 14.68 14.99 0.00
N ASN A 324 13.74 15.90 0.28
CA ASN A 324 12.32 15.60 0.33
C ASN A 324 11.86 14.96 -0.99
N TYR A 325 12.29 15.49 -2.12
CA TYR A 325 11.93 14.95 -3.43
C TYR A 325 12.65 13.64 -3.73
N LYS A 326 13.97 13.53 -3.48
CA LYS A 326 14.78 12.34 -3.78
C LYS A 326 14.29 11.13 -2.97
N ASN A 327 14.05 11.35 -1.68
CA ASN A 327 13.68 10.31 -0.73
C ASN A 327 12.18 10.01 -0.69
N PHE A 328 11.38 10.70 -1.51
CA PHE A 328 9.94 10.48 -1.57
C PHE A 328 9.61 9.12 -2.17
N LYS A 329 9.08 8.22 -1.35
CA LYS A 329 8.73 6.84 -1.73
C LYS A 329 7.23 6.55 -1.74
N PHE A 330 6.41 7.43 -1.16
CA PHE A 330 4.96 7.19 -1.01
C PHE A 330 4.18 7.53 -2.28
N THR A 331 4.64 7.01 -3.43
CA THR A 331 3.93 7.17 -4.71
C THR A 331 2.66 6.32 -4.73
N HIS A 332 1.69 6.67 -5.59
CA HIS A 332 0.47 5.89 -5.77
C HIS A 332 0.79 4.44 -6.13
N ASP A 333 1.71 4.20 -7.06
CA ASP A 333 2.15 2.88 -7.47
C ASP A 333 2.78 2.08 -6.31
N TYR A 334 3.69 2.70 -5.53
CA TYR A 334 4.31 2.04 -4.39
C TYR A 334 3.28 1.63 -3.33
N ILE A 335 2.39 2.56 -2.95
CA ILE A 335 1.36 2.28 -1.93
C ILE A 335 0.34 1.26 -2.43
N SER A 336 -0.06 1.32 -3.71
CA SER A 336 -0.94 0.30 -4.30
C SER A 336 -0.32 -1.09 -4.26
N ARG A 337 0.98 -1.22 -4.55
CA ARG A 337 1.70 -2.52 -4.39
C ARG A 337 1.74 -3.00 -2.95
N VAL A 338 1.89 -2.10 -1.98
CA VAL A 338 1.80 -2.48 -0.55
C VAL A 338 0.42 -3.05 -0.23
N ILE A 339 -0.65 -2.38 -0.69
CA ILE A 339 -2.02 -2.86 -0.50
C ILE A 339 -2.24 -4.19 -1.23
N ASP A 340 -1.79 -4.29 -2.48
CA ASP A 340 -1.93 -5.51 -3.26
C ASP A 340 -1.18 -6.68 -2.63
N SER A 341 -0.03 -6.44 -1.99
CA SER A 341 0.67 -7.49 -1.25
C SER A 341 -0.12 -8.01 -0.04
N VAL A 342 -0.93 -7.15 0.59
CA VAL A 342 -1.86 -7.57 1.65
C VAL A 342 -3.03 -8.36 1.06
N ARG A 343 -3.60 -7.90 -0.04
CA ARG A 343 -4.68 -8.61 -0.76
C ARG A 343 -4.23 -10.00 -1.21
N ASP A 344 -2.98 -10.10 -1.71
CA ASP A 344 -2.39 -11.37 -2.16
C ASP A 344 -2.32 -12.43 -1.06
N GLN A 345 -2.13 -12.04 0.20
CA GLN A 345 -2.14 -12.97 1.33
C GLN A 345 -3.47 -13.70 1.46
N TYR A 346 -4.55 -13.08 0.98
CA TYR A 346 -5.92 -13.63 1.01
C TYR A 346 -6.39 -14.17 -0.34
N GLN A 347 -5.58 -14.09 -1.37
CA GLN A 347 -5.84 -14.77 -2.65
C GLN A 347 -5.73 -16.29 -2.53
N SER A 348 -5.75 -16.82 -1.33
CA SER A 348 -5.45 -18.17 -0.90
C SER A 348 -6.44 -19.27 -1.36
N LYS A 349 -7.33 -19.01 -2.32
CA LYS A 349 -7.99 -20.11 -3.05
C LYS A 349 -6.99 -20.98 -3.84
N PHE A 350 -5.71 -20.56 -3.94
CA PHE A 350 -4.73 -21.30 -4.69
C PHE A 350 -3.94 -22.35 -3.90
N PHE A 351 -3.90 -22.24 -2.56
CA PHE A 351 -3.15 -23.21 -1.75
C PHE A 351 -3.95 -23.85 -0.59
N VAL A 352 -5.18 -23.41 -0.30
CA VAL A 352 -5.91 -23.80 0.92
C VAL A 352 -7.20 -24.58 0.66
N ASN A 353 -7.62 -24.78 -0.57
CA ASN A 353 -8.53 -25.90 -0.88
C ASN A 353 -7.74 -27.20 -1.17
N ILE A 354 -6.56 -27.32 -0.63
CA ILE A 354 -6.03 -28.65 -0.31
C ILE A 354 -6.83 -29.05 0.93
N ASN A 355 -7.87 -29.86 0.74
CA ASN A 355 -8.39 -30.66 1.84
C ASN A 355 -7.16 -31.18 2.57
N LYS A 356 -7.07 -30.97 3.89
CA LYS A 356 -5.94 -31.47 4.70
C LYS A 356 -5.73 -32.98 4.48
N ASP A 357 -6.69 -33.63 3.87
CA ASP A 357 -6.75 -35.07 3.59
C ASP A 357 -6.43 -35.44 2.14
N LYS A 358 -6.12 -34.48 1.24
CA LYS A 358 -5.77 -34.79 -0.14
C LYS A 358 -4.25 -34.82 -0.32
N ASN A 359 -3.72 -36.00 -0.55
CA ASN A 359 -2.32 -36.19 -0.97
C ASN A 359 -2.12 -35.62 -2.38
N LEU A 360 -1.26 -34.63 -2.51
CA LEU A 360 -0.93 -34.04 -3.82
C LEU A 360 0.08 -34.87 -4.58
N LYS A 361 -0.02 -34.83 -5.90
CA LYS A 361 1.07 -35.21 -6.81
C LYS A 361 1.95 -33.98 -7.04
N ILE A 362 3.15 -33.99 -6.51
CA ILE A 362 4.10 -32.87 -6.60
C ILE A 362 5.26 -33.26 -7.51
N MET A 363 5.50 -32.51 -8.57
CA MET A 363 6.71 -32.61 -9.39
C MET A 363 7.71 -31.57 -8.93
N HIS A 364 8.76 -31.99 -8.22
CA HIS A 364 9.80 -31.10 -7.69
C HIS A 364 11.02 -31.10 -8.60
N ILE A 365 11.25 -29.98 -9.28
CA ILE A 365 12.35 -29.79 -10.22
C ILE A 365 13.42 -28.89 -9.59
N THR A 366 14.59 -29.42 -9.29
CA THR A 366 15.71 -28.69 -8.72
C THR A 366 17.01 -29.48 -8.94
N ASN A 367 18.13 -28.85 -8.65
CA ASN A 367 19.41 -29.56 -8.66
C ASN A 367 19.55 -30.43 -7.39
N PHE A 368 19.34 -31.74 -7.50
CA PHE A 368 19.54 -32.68 -6.41
C PHE A 368 20.98 -33.12 -6.21
N ASN A 369 21.89 -32.76 -7.15
CA ASN A 369 23.32 -33.08 -7.11
C ASN A 369 23.62 -34.61 -7.08
N GLU A 370 22.85 -35.40 -7.80
CA GLU A 370 22.97 -36.87 -7.83
C GLU A 370 24.34 -37.30 -8.41
N ARG A 371 24.89 -36.57 -9.39
CA ARG A 371 26.20 -36.80 -10.00
C ARG A 371 27.40 -36.73 -9.03
N PHE A 372 27.17 -36.29 -7.79
CA PHE A 372 28.25 -36.20 -6.79
C PHE A 372 28.30 -37.39 -5.83
N ASN A 373 27.71 -38.51 -6.20
CA ASN A 373 27.79 -39.79 -5.48
C ASN A 373 27.42 -39.65 -3.98
N GLY A 374 26.35 -38.92 -3.69
CA GLY A 374 25.83 -38.74 -2.34
C GLY A 374 26.51 -37.63 -1.52
N ARG A 375 27.66 -37.06 -1.95
CA ARG A 375 28.36 -36.01 -1.18
C ARG A 375 27.50 -34.81 -0.87
N LEU A 376 26.57 -34.46 -1.76
CA LEU A 376 25.64 -33.31 -1.58
C LEU A 376 24.20 -33.77 -1.37
N HIS A 377 23.99 -34.96 -0.81
CA HIS A 377 22.63 -35.52 -0.59
C HIS A 377 21.72 -34.62 0.27
N TYR A 378 22.27 -33.99 1.30
CA TYR A 378 21.49 -33.16 2.22
C TYR A 378 21.35 -31.68 1.79
N ASN A 379 21.38 -31.41 0.49
CA ASN A 379 21.15 -30.07 -0.01
C ASN A 379 19.70 -29.59 0.29
N THR A 380 19.46 -28.30 0.15
CA THR A 380 18.14 -27.69 0.45
C THR A 380 17.00 -28.30 -0.38
N GLY A 381 17.24 -28.57 -1.67
CA GLY A 381 16.28 -29.26 -2.54
C GLY A 381 15.82 -30.58 -1.97
N ARG A 382 16.74 -31.42 -1.50
CA ARG A 382 16.43 -32.72 -0.89
C ARG A 382 15.67 -32.57 0.43
N ARG A 383 16.00 -31.59 1.26
CA ARG A 383 15.30 -31.32 2.52
C ARG A 383 13.86 -30.91 2.28
N ILE A 384 13.61 -30.01 1.32
CA ILE A 384 12.27 -29.59 0.91
C ILE A 384 11.48 -30.79 0.35
N ASN A 385 12.11 -31.57 -0.53
CA ASN A 385 11.51 -32.77 -1.10
C ASN A 385 11.04 -33.76 -0.03
N ASN A 386 11.92 -34.05 0.93
CA ASN A 386 11.60 -34.94 2.06
C ASN A 386 10.52 -34.34 2.97
N GLY A 387 10.43 -33.04 3.08
CA GLY A 387 9.34 -32.33 3.77
C GLY A 387 7.98 -32.63 3.15
N PHE A 388 7.87 -32.56 1.83
CA PHE A 388 6.63 -32.91 1.12
C PHE A 388 6.25 -34.38 1.31
N ILE A 389 7.23 -35.29 1.24
CA ILE A 389 6.99 -36.72 1.47
C ILE A 389 6.47 -36.98 2.89
N ARG A 390 7.07 -36.33 3.91
CA ARG A 390 6.62 -36.46 5.32
C ARG A 390 5.22 -35.88 5.57
N LEU A 391 4.80 -34.93 4.74
CA LEU A 391 3.44 -34.40 4.75
C LEU A 391 2.43 -35.31 4.03
N GLY A 392 2.87 -36.48 3.54
CA GLY A 392 2.01 -37.47 2.89
C GLY A 392 1.77 -37.23 1.39
N HIS A 393 2.53 -36.35 0.75
CA HIS A 393 2.35 -36.08 -0.68
C HIS A 393 3.13 -37.10 -1.55
N ASN A 394 2.60 -37.37 -2.75
CA ASN A 394 3.30 -38.15 -3.76
C ASN A 394 4.28 -37.25 -4.52
N VAL A 395 5.58 -37.41 -4.28
CA VAL A 395 6.60 -36.50 -4.82
C VAL A 395 7.45 -37.20 -5.88
N LEU A 396 7.44 -36.63 -7.10
CA LEU A 396 8.36 -37.03 -8.16
C LEU A 396 9.47 -35.99 -8.27
N SER A 397 10.70 -36.42 -8.09
CA SER A 397 11.90 -35.58 -8.11
C SER A 397 12.56 -35.58 -9.49
N LEU A 398 12.86 -34.39 -10.03
CA LEU A 398 13.65 -34.23 -11.25
C LEU A 398 14.85 -33.33 -10.98
N SER A 399 16.07 -33.88 -11.17
CA SER A 399 17.31 -33.11 -11.05
C SER A 399 17.67 -32.48 -12.38
N ASP A 400 17.32 -31.19 -12.57
CA ASP A 400 17.50 -30.50 -13.85
C ASP A 400 18.94 -30.50 -14.35
N ARG A 401 19.92 -30.23 -13.49
CA ARG A 401 21.34 -30.22 -13.87
C ARG A 401 21.96 -31.59 -14.07
N ASP A 402 21.49 -32.58 -13.33
CA ASP A 402 21.98 -33.97 -13.50
C ASP A 402 21.40 -34.56 -14.78
N ILE A 403 20.12 -34.34 -15.10
CA ILE A 403 19.49 -34.74 -16.36
C ILE A 403 20.20 -34.07 -17.54
N LEU A 404 20.47 -32.76 -17.46
CA LEU A 404 21.17 -32.01 -18.49
C LEU A 404 22.58 -32.58 -18.75
N HIS A 405 23.29 -32.95 -17.68
CA HIS A 405 24.63 -33.52 -17.78
C HIS A 405 24.62 -34.93 -18.41
N ASN A 406 23.67 -35.78 -18.00
CA ASN A 406 23.64 -37.19 -18.37
C ASN A 406 22.96 -37.46 -19.73
N ASN A 407 22.14 -36.55 -20.26
CA ASN A 407 21.40 -36.73 -21.51
C ASN A 407 21.91 -35.89 -22.67
N LYS A 408 23.22 -35.67 -22.76
CA LYS A 408 23.86 -35.06 -23.91
C LYS A 408 23.86 -36.05 -25.09
N SER A 409 23.68 -35.55 -26.31
CA SER A 409 23.72 -36.34 -27.54
C SER A 409 24.34 -35.54 -28.68
N LEU A 410 24.68 -36.22 -29.78
CA LEU A 410 25.21 -35.55 -30.97
C LEU A 410 24.28 -34.45 -31.52
N ARG A 411 22.98 -34.59 -31.34
CA ARG A 411 21.95 -33.59 -31.73
C ARG A 411 21.66 -32.55 -30.65
N ASP A 412 22.11 -32.77 -29.41
CA ASP A 412 21.91 -31.87 -28.26
C ASP A 412 23.13 -31.89 -27.35
N LEU A 413 24.22 -31.28 -27.83
CA LEU A 413 25.54 -31.28 -27.14
C LEU A 413 25.48 -30.67 -25.74
N LYS A 414 24.48 -29.77 -25.49
CA LYS A 414 24.27 -29.13 -24.20
C LYS A 414 23.24 -29.85 -23.33
N GLY A 415 22.46 -30.79 -23.87
CA GLY A 415 21.44 -31.55 -23.18
C GLY A 415 20.15 -30.75 -22.87
N HIS A 416 20.01 -29.53 -23.40
CA HIS A 416 18.91 -28.67 -23.08
C HIS A 416 17.56 -29.16 -23.63
N ASN A 417 17.53 -29.59 -24.91
CA ASN A 417 16.31 -30.08 -25.55
C ASN A 417 15.85 -31.39 -24.89
N ASN A 418 16.80 -32.27 -24.60
CA ASN A 418 16.53 -33.56 -23.92
C ASN A 418 15.99 -33.33 -22.51
N LEU A 419 16.48 -32.31 -21.77
CA LEU A 419 15.92 -31.91 -20.48
C LEU A 419 14.46 -31.46 -20.62
N GLN A 420 14.16 -30.52 -21.56
CA GLN A 420 12.80 -30.02 -21.74
C GLN A 420 11.85 -31.14 -22.14
N LYS A 421 12.27 -32.01 -23.07
CA LYS A 421 11.50 -33.20 -23.47
C LYS A 421 11.22 -34.09 -22.27
N LYS A 422 12.24 -34.43 -21.47
CA LYS A 422 12.09 -35.26 -20.26
C LYS A 422 11.09 -34.68 -19.28
N ILE A 423 11.12 -33.35 -19.06
CA ILE A 423 10.18 -32.65 -18.19
C ILE A 423 8.75 -32.78 -18.72
N LEU A 424 8.52 -32.58 -20.01
CA LEU A 424 7.19 -32.68 -20.63
C LEU A 424 6.67 -34.12 -20.59
N ASP A 425 7.47 -35.09 -20.97
CA ASP A 425 7.11 -36.52 -20.95
C ASP A 425 6.77 -36.96 -19.50
N THR A 426 7.55 -36.47 -18.52
CA THR A 426 7.26 -36.77 -17.11
C THR A 426 5.96 -36.07 -16.64
N TYR A 427 5.71 -34.85 -17.07
CA TYR A 427 4.47 -34.14 -16.78
C TYR A 427 3.26 -34.89 -17.33
N ASP A 428 3.31 -35.34 -18.58
CA ASP A 428 2.20 -36.06 -19.24
C ASP A 428 1.88 -37.39 -18.57
N ASN A 429 2.90 -38.09 -18.07
CA ASN A 429 2.73 -39.37 -17.38
C ASN A 429 2.29 -39.20 -15.92
N PHE A 430 2.92 -38.27 -15.18
CA PHE A 430 2.69 -38.11 -13.75
C PHE A 430 1.45 -37.25 -13.45
N LYS A 431 1.12 -36.28 -14.30
CA LYS A 431 0.01 -35.31 -14.16
C LYS A 431 0.00 -34.69 -12.76
N PRO A 432 1.00 -33.86 -12.42
CA PRO A 432 1.13 -33.28 -11.09
C PRO A 432 0.04 -32.24 -10.83
N ASP A 433 -0.45 -32.17 -9.58
CA ASP A 433 -1.30 -31.06 -9.08
C ASP A 433 -0.49 -29.79 -8.88
N LEU A 434 0.83 -29.95 -8.57
CA LEU A 434 1.75 -28.85 -8.25
C LEU A 434 3.15 -29.13 -8.79
N ILE A 435 3.73 -28.14 -9.45
CA ILE A 435 5.16 -28.13 -9.81
C ILE A 435 5.90 -27.17 -8.88
N ILE A 436 6.97 -27.66 -8.26
CA ILE A 436 7.88 -26.86 -7.45
C ILE A 436 9.20 -26.71 -8.17
N LEU A 437 9.60 -25.47 -8.44
CA LEU A 437 10.88 -25.13 -9.04
C LEU A 437 11.85 -24.64 -7.96
N GLY A 438 13.00 -25.29 -7.83
CA GLY A 438 14.06 -24.86 -6.92
C GLY A 438 15.31 -24.48 -7.70
N HIS A 439 15.63 -23.20 -7.85
CA HIS A 439 16.75 -22.74 -8.69
C HIS A 439 16.74 -23.32 -10.11
N ALA A 440 15.60 -23.74 -10.61
CA ALA A 440 15.44 -24.46 -11.87
C ALA A 440 15.68 -23.52 -13.07
N ASP A 441 16.90 -22.97 -13.15
CA ASP A 441 17.36 -22.04 -14.18
C ASP A 441 17.48 -22.69 -15.57
N LYS A 442 17.53 -24.02 -15.62
CA LYS A 442 17.59 -24.79 -16.87
C LYS A 442 16.24 -25.14 -17.47
N VAL A 443 15.15 -24.95 -16.72
CA VAL A 443 13.80 -25.14 -17.24
C VAL A 443 13.39 -23.91 -18.08
N SER A 444 13.00 -24.14 -19.33
CA SER A 444 12.67 -23.04 -20.26
C SER A 444 11.27 -22.48 -19.99
N LEU A 445 11.09 -21.19 -20.30
CA LEU A 445 9.76 -20.54 -20.26
C LEU A 445 8.77 -21.27 -21.16
N PHE A 446 9.20 -21.64 -22.37
CA PHE A 446 8.38 -22.39 -23.34
C PHE A 446 7.82 -23.68 -22.74
N THR A 447 8.64 -24.42 -21.98
CA THR A 447 8.21 -25.67 -21.30
C THR A 447 7.13 -25.39 -20.27
N LEU A 448 7.29 -24.34 -19.45
CA LEU A 448 6.29 -23.95 -18.45
C LEU A 448 4.98 -23.46 -19.11
N GLU A 449 5.09 -22.67 -20.17
CA GLU A 449 3.93 -22.20 -20.93
C GLU A 449 3.16 -23.37 -21.56
N LYS A 450 3.87 -24.34 -22.13
CA LYS A 450 3.27 -25.54 -22.72
C LYS A 450 2.47 -26.32 -21.69
N MET A 451 3.03 -26.55 -20.49
CA MET A 451 2.33 -27.24 -19.41
C MET A 451 1.10 -26.46 -18.92
N LYS A 452 1.19 -25.13 -18.76
CA LYS A 452 0.04 -24.28 -18.40
C LYS A 452 -1.04 -24.22 -19.46
N LYS A 453 -0.69 -24.38 -20.77
CA LYS A 453 -1.67 -24.49 -21.87
C LYS A 453 -2.41 -25.85 -21.84
N LEU A 454 -1.72 -26.93 -21.47
CA LEU A 454 -2.31 -28.27 -21.37
C LEU A 454 -3.26 -28.36 -20.16
N ASP A 455 -2.90 -27.74 -19.04
CA ASP A 455 -3.73 -27.68 -17.86
C ASP A 455 -3.74 -26.27 -17.26
N LYS A 456 -4.88 -25.58 -17.41
CA LYS A 456 -5.11 -24.22 -16.86
C LYS A 456 -5.15 -24.21 -15.31
N ASN A 457 -5.39 -25.36 -14.66
CA ASN A 457 -5.45 -25.47 -13.22
C ASN A 457 -4.08 -25.83 -12.60
N LEU A 458 -3.10 -26.19 -13.41
CA LEU A 458 -1.75 -26.50 -12.96
C LEU A 458 -1.15 -25.36 -12.14
N LYS A 459 -0.66 -25.68 -10.94
CA LYS A 459 0.03 -24.72 -10.08
C LYS A 459 1.53 -24.89 -10.20
N ILE A 460 2.22 -23.75 -10.32
CA ILE A 460 3.67 -23.70 -10.38
C ILE A 460 4.18 -22.72 -9.34
N ALA A 461 5.00 -23.21 -8.41
CA ALA A 461 5.65 -22.38 -7.42
C ALA A 461 7.18 -22.48 -7.53
N GLN A 462 7.88 -21.46 -7.05
CA GLN A 462 9.34 -21.41 -7.04
C GLN A 462 9.84 -21.04 -5.64
N TRP A 463 10.95 -21.67 -5.22
CA TRP A 463 11.74 -21.22 -4.09
C TRP A 463 13.14 -20.80 -4.55
N PHE A 464 13.72 -19.81 -3.88
CA PHE A 464 15.00 -19.24 -4.22
C PHE A 464 15.73 -18.77 -2.96
N LEU A 465 16.97 -19.15 -2.75
CA LEU A 465 17.72 -18.90 -1.51
C LEU A 465 18.95 -18.01 -1.70
N ASP A 466 19.40 -17.79 -2.95
CA ASP A 466 20.58 -16.97 -3.18
C ASP A 466 20.30 -15.49 -2.92
N PRO A 467 21.30 -14.71 -2.49
CA PRO A 467 21.13 -13.30 -2.18
C PRO A 467 20.60 -12.49 -3.36
N LEU A 468 19.53 -11.72 -3.11
CA LEU A 468 18.96 -10.77 -4.07
C LEU A 468 19.40 -9.33 -3.77
N SER A 469 20.12 -9.13 -2.68
CA SER A 469 20.68 -7.85 -2.29
C SER A 469 21.65 -7.34 -3.34
N LYS A 470 21.66 -6.03 -3.60
CA LYS A 470 22.58 -5.36 -4.51
C LYS A 470 24.07 -5.62 -4.15
N TYR A 471 24.34 -5.95 -2.90
CA TYR A 471 25.67 -6.25 -2.37
C TYR A 471 25.98 -7.75 -2.30
N GLY A 472 25.01 -8.59 -2.66
CA GLY A 472 25.21 -10.05 -2.69
C GLY A 472 25.90 -10.53 -3.96
N PRO A 473 26.59 -11.68 -3.90
CA PRO A 473 27.22 -12.25 -5.07
C PRO A 473 26.16 -12.58 -6.13
N ASP A 474 26.51 -12.37 -7.41
CA ASP A 474 25.71 -12.72 -8.59
C ASP A 474 24.26 -12.12 -8.60
N HIS A 475 24.04 -11.01 -7.87
CA HIS A 475 22.69 -10.45 -7.65
C HIS A 475 21.92 -10.14 -8.96
N LYS A 476 22.62 -9.72 -10.03
CA LYS A 476 21.99 -9.40 -11.33
C LYS A 476 21.42 -10.66 -11.97
N ASN A 477 22.18 -11.75 -11.99
CA ASN A 477 21.73 -13.02 -12.55
C ASN A 477 20.67 -13.67 -11.66
N ASN A 478 20.83 -13.60 -10.34
CA ASN A 478 19.83 -14.12 -9.38
C ASN A 478 18.47 -13.42 -9.53
N SER A 479 18.47 -12.10 -9.63
CA SER A 479 17.26 -11.33 -9.88
C SER A 479 16.61 -11.70 -11.22
N LYS A 480 17.41 -11.87 -12.28
CA LYS A 480 16.91 -12.29 -13.60
C LYS A 480 16.29 -13.69 -13.56
N ARG A 481 16.95 -14.67 -12.93
CA ARG A 481 16.43 -16.04 -12.78
C ARG A 481 15.04 -16.10 -12.16
N ILE A 482 14.76 -15.20 -11.21
CA ILE A 482 13.44 -15.10 -10.60
C ILE A 482 12.46 -14.37 -11.53
N LEU A 483 12.84 -13.19 -12.01
CA LEU A 483 11.95 -12.30 -12.74
C LEU A 483 11.48 -12.87 -14.08
N ASP A 484 12.34 -13.58 -14.79
CA ASP A 484 12.02 -14.14 -16.10
C ASP A 484 10.81 -15.10 -16.06
N LYS A 485 10.58 -15.79 -14.94
CA LYS A 485 9.52 -16.80 -14.78
C LYS A 485 8.27 -16.29 -14.05
N THR A 486 8.32 -15.12 -13.42
CA THR A 486 7.23 -14.62 -12.54
C THR A 486 5.86 -14.57 -13.18
N LYS A 487 5.77 -14.34 -14.49
CA LYS A 487 4.49 -14.30 -15.22
C LYS A 487 3.78 -15.66 -15.29
N LEU A 488 4.52 -16.76 -15.13
CA LEU A 488 4.02 -18.12 -15.21
C LEU A 488 3.88 -18.79 -13.85
N LEU A 489 4.45 -18.17 -12.82
CA LEU A 489 4.43 -18.71 -11.46
C LEU A 489 3.21 -18.23 -10.67
N ASP A 490 2.62 -19.14 -9.93
CA ASP A 490 1.54 -18.82 -8.99
C ASP A 490 2.11 -18.25 -7.67
N LYS A 491 3.34 -18.68 -7.28
CA LYS A 491 4.01 -18.21 -6.06
C LYS A 491 5.54 -18.31 -6.16
N THR A 492 6.25 -17.36 -5.52
CA THR A 492 7.70 -17.41 -5.29
C THR A 492 7.97 -17.21 -3.79
N PHE A 493 8.87 -18.00 -3.22
CA PHE A 493 9.27 -18.02 -1.81
C PHE A 493 10.72 -17.60 -1.64
#